data_808f50d04703900a9b6adbc83d9783d1
#
_entry.id   808f50d04703900a9b6adbc83d9783d1
#
_cell.length_a   1.000
_cell.length_b   1.000
_cell.length_c   1.000
_cell.angle_alpha   90.00
_cell.angle_beta   90.00
_cell.angle_gamma   90.00
#
_symmetry.space_group_name_H-M   'P 1'
#
loop_
_entity.id
_entity.type
_entity.pdbx_description
1 polymer ?
#
loop_
_entity_poly.entity_id
_entity_poly.type
_entity_poly.pdbx_seq_one_letter_code
_entity_poly.pdbx_strand_id
1 'polypeptide(L)'
;GLAPGATVMSWTSPRGGIETARLHHNAIMTPIQYLYFSNPTYNRIKGTKSLERVYTFEPVSDELTEEEKQYIIGAQGCIWTEWTRDSLKMEWQILPRMAALSEIQWTEPALKDFDGFLNRLPALLAIYKDRGYDFRQDIYDVTIQVVPEEQEGKAKVFFLTFDNAEVHYTLDGSEPNAQSSLYTDTLHLDKDAVIQAIAVRPQGNSSISKEEIHFNAVTMKPATLNVEPHKSYTSQGGSTLTDGLYGDLNYRSGRWVGFYGNNPDITIDMQEPKEISSAFINTLLNPGDAIFGAT
;
A
#
# COMPACT_ATOMS: atom_id res chain seq x y z
N GLY A 1 37.45 -4.52 -8.58
CA GLY A 1 36.57 -5.68 -8.44
C GLY A 1 36.41 -6.07 -6.97
N LEU A 2 35.47 -6.96 -6.68
CA LEU A 2 35.28 -7.49 -5.34
C LEU A 2 36.47 -8.43 -4.97
N ALA A 3 36.80 -8.50 -3.70
CA ALA A 3 37.79 -9.46 -3.22
C ALA A 3 37.24 -10.91 -3.39
N PRO A 4 38.12 -11.90 -3.66
CA PRO A 4 37.71 -13.31 -3.72
C PRO A 4 36.97 -13.70 -2.43
N GLY A 5 35.81 -14.35 -2.56
CA GLY A 5 34.99 -14.77 -1.42
C GLY A 5 34.17 -13.67 -0.73
N ALA A 6 34.17 -12.43 -1.28
CA ALA A 6 33.31 -11.36 -0.77
C ALA A 6 31.83 -11.73 -0.95
N THR A 7 31.03 -11.43 0.08
CA THR A 7 29.57 -11.50 0.03
C THR A 7 29.01 -10.07 0.00
N VAL A 8 28.09 -9.79 -0.91
CA VAL A 8 27.47 -8.47 -1.09
C VAL A 8 26.07 -8.48 -0.48
N MET A 9 25.73 -7.44 0.29
CA MET A 9 24.36 -7.14 0.69
C MET A 9 23.74 -6.14 -0.28
N SER A 10 22.75 -6.58 -1.07
CA SER A 10 22.09 -5.76 -2.08
C SER A 10 20.94 -4.98 -1.48
N TRP A 11 21.21 -3.77 -0.99
CA TRP A 11 20.23 -3.00 -0.21
C TRP A 11 19.49 -1.92 -0.99
N THR A 12 20.13 -1.27 -1.97
CA THR A 12 19.47 -0.19 -2.73
C THR A 12 18.39 -0.71 -3.67
N SER A 13 18.64 -1.87 -4.28
CA SER A 13 17.69 -2.55 -5.18
C SER A 13 18.12 -4.02 -5.38
N PRO A 14 17.28 -4.89 -5.96
CA PRO A 14 17.67 -6.26 -6.31
C PRO A 14 18.81 -6.33 -7.31
N ARG A 15 18.99 -5.30 -8.14
CA ARG A 15 19.98 -5.29 -9.26
C ARG A 15 21.40 -5.55 -8.79
N GLY A 16 21.83 -4.96 -7.67
CA GLY A 16 23.18 -5.18 -7.14
C GLY A 16 23.45 -6.65 -6.81
N GLY A 17 22.46 -7.37 -6.30
CA GLY A 17 22.56 -8.80 -6.05
C GLY A 17 22.63 -9.62 -7.33
N ILE A 18 21.80 -9.27 -8.33
CA ILE A 18 21.83 -9.90 -9.66
C ILE A 18 23.21 -9.76 -10.32
N GLU A 19 23.75 -8.54 -10.34
CA GLU A 19 25.07 -8.27 -10.91
C GLU A 19 26.19 -8.99 -10.14
N THR A 20 26.05 -9.09 -8.80
CA THR A 20 26.98 -9.85 -7.95
C THR A 20 26.97 -11.34 -8.25
N ALA A 21 25.78 -11.93 -8.40
CA ALA A 21 25.62 -13.34 -8.75
C ALA A 21 26.21 -13.67 -10.13
N ARG A 22 26.02 -12.79 -11.12
CA ARG A 22 26.66 -12.91 -12.46
C ARG A 22 28.19 -12.89 -12.42
N LEU A 23 28.75 -12.27 -11.38
CA LEU A 23 30.19 -12.27 -11.14
C LEU A 23 30.65 -13.45 -10.26
N HIS A 24 29.78 -14.41 -9.99
CA HIS A 24 30.01 -15.58 -9.15
C HIS A 24 30.43 -15.24 -7.70
N HIS A 25 29.89 -14.16 -7.16
CA HIS A 25 30.02 -13.80 -5.76
C HIS A 25 28.68 -13.96 -5.02
N ASN A 26 28.75 -14.35 -3.77
CA ASN A 26 27.56 -14.51 -2.95
C ASN A 26 26.86 -13.16 -2.72
N ALA A 27 25.52 -13.16 -2.79
CA ALA A 27 24.69 -12.03 -2.49
C ALA A 27 23.59 -12.37 -1.50
N ILE A 28 23.33 -11.45 -0.55
CA ILE A 28 22.17 -11.46 0.34
C ILE A 28 21.25 -10.33 -0.11
N MET A 29 20.01 -10.65 -0.39
CA MET A 29 19.02 -9.70 -0.89
C MET A 29 18.38 -8.94 0.26
N THR A 30 18.57 -7.63 0.30
CA THR A 30 18.06 -6.74 1.37
C THR A 30 17.44 -5.45 0.79
N PRO A 31 16.71 -5.49 -0.34
CA PRO A 31 16.32 -4.27 -1.04
C PRO A 31 15.38 -3.41 -0.18
N ILE A 32 15.71 -2.13 -0.07
CA ILE A 32 15.01 -1.15 0.77
C ILE A 32 13.50 -1.10 0.49
N GLN A 33 13.10 -1.32 -0.77
CA GLN A 33 11.71 -1.26 -1.20
C GLN A 33 10.83 -2.33 -0.53
N TYR A 34 11.41 -3.45 -0.12
CA TYR A 34 10.69 -4.62 0.39
C TYR A 34 11.07 -4.98 1.82
N LEU A 35 12.35 -4.92 2.16
CA LEU A 35 12.91 -5.57 3.35
C LEU A 35 13.44 -4.62 4.43
N TYR A 36 13.36 -3.30 4.25
CA TYR A 36 13.68 -2.33 5.31
C TYR A 36 12.46 -2.08 6.18
N PHE A 37 12.26 -2.92 7.18
CA PHE A 37 11.07 -2.89 8.03
C PHE A 37 10.98 -1.66 8.94
N SER A 38 12.10 -0.99 9.21
CA SER A 38 12.11 0.29 9.95
C SER A 38 11.82 1.52 9.09
N ASN A 39 11.83 1.41 7.75
CA ASN A 39 11.68 2.56 6.86
C ASN A 39 10.30 3.25 7.05
N PRO A 40 10.27 4.56 7.42
CA PRO A 40 9.02 5.27 7.71
C PRO A 40 8.04 5.31 6.54
N THR A 41 8.52 5.43 5.31
CA THR A 41 7.68 5.46 4.11
C THR A 41 6.87 4.18 3.98
N TYR A 42 7.51 3.02 4.19
CA TYR A 42 6.84 1.73 4.05
C TYR A 42 6.04 1.34 5.29
N ASN A 43 6.36 1.91 6.45
CA ASN A 43 5.57 1.75 7.67
C ASN A 43 4.21 2.47 7.60
N ARG A 44 4.02 3.41 6.67
CA ARG A 44 2.73 4.06 6.41
C ARG A 44 1.78 3.20 5.57
N ILE A 45 2.28 2.15 4.93
CA ILE A 45 1.44 1.18 4.21
C ILE A 45 0.70 0.36 5.26
N LYS A 46 -0.63 0.38 5.22
CA LYS A 46 -1.49 -0.25 6.23
C LYS A 46 -2.02 -1.61 5.78
N GLY A 47 -2.50 -2.36 6.75
CA GLY A 47 -3.21 -3.61 6.54
C GLY A 47 -2.39 -4.67 5.82
N THR A 48 -3.07 -5.52 5.09
CA THR A 48 -2.49 -6.62 4.31
C THR A 48 -1.51 -6.16 3.23
N LYS A 49 -1.67 -4.94 2.70
CA LYS A 49 -0.74 -4.38 1.69
C LYS A 49 0.69 -4.27 2.21
N SER A 50 0.87 -4.12 3.52
CA SER A 50 2.22 -4.10 4.12
C SER A 50 2.88 -5.48 4.10
N LEU A 51 2.10 -6.56 4.15
CA LEU A 51 2.55 -7.96 4.03
C LEU A 51 2.74 -8.34 2.57
N GLU A 52 1.76 -8.01 1.72
CA GLU A 52 1.81 -8.26 0.28
C GLU A 52 3.08 -7.69 -0.33
N ARG A 53 3.48 -6.50 0.09
CA ARG A 53 4.73 -5.87 -0.36
C ARG A 53 5.96 -6.74 -0.09
N VAL A 54 6.04 -7.39 1.07
CA VAL A 54 7.13 -8.33 1.39
C VAL A 54 6.96 -9.62 0.63
N TYR A 55 5.73 -10.14 0.57
CA TYR A 55 5.40 -11.42 -0.02
C TYR A 55 5.60 -11.46 -1.54
N THR A 56 5.40 -10.33 -2.23
CA THR A 56 5.62 -10.22 -3.68
C THR A 56 7.09 -10.14 -4.08
N PHE A 57 7.98 -9.92 -3.11
CA PHE A 57 9.40 -9.92 -3.40
C PHE A 57 9.89 -11.33 -3.75
N GLU A 58 10.65 -11.43 -4.87
CA GLU A 58 11.34 -12.65 -5.25
C GLU A 58 12.84 -12.48 -5.03
N PRO A 59 13.43 -13.20 -4.05
CA PRO A 59 14.86 -13.09 -3.77
C PRO A 59 15.74 -13.55 -4.94
N VAL A 60 15.31 -14.58 -5.67
CA VAL A 60 16.05 -15.17 -6.78
C VAL A 60 15.41 -14.75 -8.10
N SER A 61 16.05 -13.82 -8.80
CA SER A 61 15.52 -13.27 -10.07
C SER A 61 15.55 -14.29 -11.19
N ASP A 62 14.49 -14.30 -12.02
CA ASP A 62 14.44 -15.08 -13.27
C ASP A 62 15.43 -14.60 -14.34
N GLU A 63 16.04 -13.44 -14.14
CA GLU A 63 17.13 -12.96 -15.02
C GLU A 63 18.43 -13.76 -14.88
N LEU A 64 18.56 -14.57 -13.83
CA LEU A 64 19.75 -15.38 -13.52
C LEU A 64 19.62 -16.78 -14.14
N THR A 65 20.74 -17.27 -14.66
CA THR A 65 20.86 -18.69 -15.03
C THR A 65 20.86 -19.60 -13.79
N GLU A 66 20.59 -20.88 -13.96
CA GLU A 66 20.58 -21.84 -12.83
C GLU A 66 21.94 -21.91 -12.11
N GLU A 67 23.04 -21.69 -12.81
CA GLU A 67 24.37 -21.58 -12.21
C GLU A 67 24.52 -20.30 -11.38
N GLU A 68 24.00 -19.18 -11.86
CA GLU A 68 24.09 -17.88 -11.17
C GLU A 68 23.16 -17.82 -9.95
N LYS A 69 21.98 -18.45 -9.99
CA LYS A 69 21.01 -18.47 -8.89
C LYS A 69 21.61 -18.99 -7.58
N GLN A 70 22.52 -19.94 -7.61
CA GLN A 70 23.16 -20.50 -6.41
C GLN A 70 23.96 -19.47 -5.60
N TYR A 71 24.33 -18.33 -6.20
CA TYR A 71 25.04 -17.24 -5.53
C TYR A 71 24.10 -16.32 -4.75
N ILE A 72 22.79 -16.39 -4.94
CA ILE A 72 21.83 -15.73 -4.07
C ILE A 72 21.60 -16.61 -2.84
N ILE A 73 22.32 -16.33 -1.77
CA ILE A 73 22.34 -17.20 -0.58
C ILE A 73 21.22 -16.92 0.42
N GLY A 74 20.34 -15.95 0.12
CA GLY A 74 19.15 -15.66 0.92
C GLY A 74 18.74 -14.20 0.88
N ALA A 75 17.75 -13.87 1.72
CA ALA A 75 17.26 -12.52 1.92
C ALA A 75 17.22 -12.17 3.42
N GLN A 76 17.30 -10.88 3.73
CA GLN A 76 17.33 -10.39 5.12
C GLN A 76 16.45 -9.16 5.28
N GLY A 77 15.58 -9.18 6.30
CA GLY A 77 14.86 -7.99 6.78
C GLY A 77 15.79 -7.09 7.60
N CYS A 78 15.74 -5.79 7.37
CA CYS A 78 16.61 -4.81 8.03
C CYS A 78 15.81 -3.93 8.98
N ILE A 79 16.36 -3.72 10.19
CA ILE A 79 15.87 -2.78 11.19
C ILE A 79 17.03 -1.82 11.56
N TRP A 80 16.76 -0.52 11.46
CA TRP A 80 17.72 0.53 11.79
C TRP A 80 17.22 1.35 12.96
N THR A 81 18.08 1.54 13.96
CA THR A 81 17.72 2.18 15.25
C THR A 81 17.33 3.64 15.12
N GLU A 82 17.73 4.33 14.06
CA GLU A 82 17.28 5.70 13.77
C GLU A 82 15.74 5.85 13.69
N TRP A 83 15.04 4.74 13.37
CA TRP A 83 13.59 4.70 13.24
C TRP A 83 12.91 3.77 14.25
N THR A 84 13.71 3.19 15.17
CA THR A 84 13.25 2.16 16.11
C THR A 84 13.70 2.55 17.52
N ARG A 85 12.79 3.16 18.26
CA ARG A 85 13.10 3.77 19.58
C ARG A 85 13.18 2.76 20.73
N ASP A 86 12.47 1.64 20.64
CA ASP A 86 12.33 0.63 21.69
C ASP A 86 11.98 -0.75 21.10
N SER A 87 11.92 -1.77 21.97
CA SER A 87 11.60 -3.15 21.57
C SER A 87 10.15 -3.30 21.06
N LEU A 88 9.18 -2.62 21.65
CA LEU A 88 7.80 -2.67 21.21
C LEU A 88 7.67 -2.12 19.78
N LYS A 89 8.34 -0.98 19.52
CA LYS A 89 8.39 -0.44 18.16
C LYS A 89 9.08 -1.37 17.19
N MET A 90 10.13 -2.07 17.61
CA MET A 90 10.81 -3.07 16.80
C MET A 90 9.86 -4.23 16.45
N GLU A 91 9.20 -4.82 17.44
CA GLU A 91 8.25 -5.90 17.25
C GLU A 91 7.13 -5.49 16.29
N TRP A 92 6.53 -4.32 16.52
CA TRP A 92 5.52 -3.74 15.63
C TRP A 92 6.02 -3.57 14.18
N GLN A 93 7.29 -3.21 14.00
CA GLN A 93 7.88 -3.03 12.67
C GLN A 93 8.16 -4.36 11.97
N ILE A 94 8.46 -5.42 12.68
CA ILE A 94 8.81 -6.72 12.08
C ILE A 94 7.63 -7.70 12.01
N LEU A 95 6.71 -7.68 12.96
CA LEU A 95 5.62 -8.63 13.04
C LEU A 95 4.33 -8.06 12.44
N PRO A 96 3.64 -8.79 11.56
CA PRO A 96 3.95 -10.13 11.04
C PRO A 96 4.74 -10.14 9.72
N ARG A 97 5.36 -9.04 9.27
CA ARG A 97 6.11 -8.98 7.99
C ARG A 97 7.24 -10.00 7.91
N MET A 98 7.84 -10.33 9.05
CA MET A 98 8.86 -11.37 9.12
C MET A 98 8.32 -12.76 8.78
N ALA A 99 7.05 -13.04 9.06
CA ALA A 99 6.41 -14.28 8.62
C ALA A 99 6.29 -14.35 7.09
N ALA A 100 5.92 -13.24 6.45
CA ALA A 100 5.90 -13.14 4.99
C ALA A 100 7.31 -13.34 4.40
N LEU A 101 8.34 -12.72 4.99
CA LEU A 101 9.73 -12.92 4.57
C LEU A 101 10.16 -14.38 4.73
N SER A 102 9.81 -15.03 5.84
CA SER A 102 10.12 -16.44 6.05
C SER A 102 9.48 -17.32 4.99
N GLU A 103 8.21 -17.10 4.69
CA GLU A 103 7.50 -17.91 3.71
C GLU A 103 8.11 -17.80 2.30
N ILE A 104 8.44 -16.60 1.83
CA ILE A 104 9.04 -16.43 0.51
C ILE A 104 10.45 -17.02 0.38
N GLN A 105 11.14 -17.25 1.49
CA GLN A 105 12.47 -17.90 1.49
C GLN A 105 12.41 -19.44 1.54
N TRP A 106 11.30 -20.00 2.01
CA TRP A 106 11.11 -21.44 2.17
C TRP A 106 10.16 -22.04 1.14
N THR A 107 9.44 -21.19 0.38
CA THR A 107 8.45 -21.62 -0.61
C THR A 107 8.99 -21.39 -2.00
N GLU A 108 8.93 -22.41 -2.85
CA GLU A 108 9.26 -22.25 -4.26
C GLU A 108 8.35 -21.21 -4.92
N PRO A 109 8.87 -20.36 -5.83
CA PRO A 109 8.10 -19.28 -6.43
C PRO A 109 6.75 -19.70 -7.03
N ALA A 110 6.71 -20.86 -7.69
CA ALA A 110 5.49 -21.41 -8.30
C ALA A 110 4.42 -21.87 -7.27
N LEU A 111 4.80 -22.03 -6.01
CA LEU A 111 3.92 -22.47 -4.92
C LEU A 111 3.51 -21.32 -3.98
N LYS A 112 3.96 -20.10 -4.27
CA LYS A 112 3.56 -18.93 -3.47
C LYS A 112 2.06 -18.68 -3.62
N ASP A 113 1.38 -18.58 -2.49
CA ASP A 113 -0.05 -18.34 -2.37
C ASP A 113 -0.30 -17.32 -1.25
N PHE A 114 -0.48 -16.05 -1.62
CA PHE A 114 -0.68 -14.99 -0.64
C PHE A 114 -2.01 -15.13 0.10
N ASP A 115 -3.08 -15.54 -0.57
CA ASP A 115 -4.37 -15.77 0.07
C ASP A 115 -4.28 -16.94 1.06
N GLY A 116 -3.63 -18.02 0.67
CA GLY A 116 -3.32 -19.11 1.56
C GLY A 116 -2.45 -18.70 2.76
N PHE A 117 -1.48 -17.80 2.57
CA PHE A 117 -0.72 -17.20 3.66
C PHE A 117 -1.63 -16.40 4.60
N LEU A 118 -2.49 -15.54 4.08
CA LEU A 118 -3.45 -14.77 4.88
C LEU A 118 -4.40 -15.67 5.67
N ASN A 119 -4.86 -16.77 5.09
CA ASN A 119 -5.73 -17.74 5.76
C ASN A 119 -5.06 -18.42 6.96
N ARG A 120 -3.74 -18.60 6.94
CA ARG A 120 -2.97 -19.17 8.06
C ARG A 120 -2.56 -18.14 9.12
N LEU A 121 -2.52 -16.88 8.73
CA LEU A 121 -2.03 -15.78 9.57
C LEU A 121 -2.75 -15.64 10.93
N PRO A 122 -4.08 -15.80 11.06
CA PRO A 122 -4.77 -15.70 12.34
C PRO A 122 -4.20 -16.60 13.43
N ALA A 123 -3.79 -17.82 13.10
CA ALA A 123 -3.18 -18.75 14.05
C ALA A 123 -1.83 -18.22 14.57
N LEU A 124 -1.02 -17.64 13.70
CA LEU A 124 0.25 -17.01 14.08
C LEU A 124 0.05 -15.77 14.94
N LEU A 125 -0.91 -14.91 14.57
CA LEU A 125 -1.22 -13.70 15.35
C LEU A 125 -1.76 -14.03 16.75
N ALA A 126 -2.50 -15.14 16.89
CA ALA A 126 -2.93 -15.63 18.19
C ALA A 126 -1.71 -16.02 19.06
N ILE A 127 -0.70 -16.65 18.49
CA ILE A 127 0.57 -16.97 19.17
C ILE A 127 1.30 -15.68 19.60
N TYR A 128 1.35 -14.66 18.74
CA TYR A 128 1.98 -13.38 19.10
C TYR A 128 1.26 -12.74 20.29
N LYS A 129 -0.07 -12.72 20.26
CA LYS A 129 -0.91 -12.19 21.35
C LYS A 129 -0.69 -12.96 22.66
N ASP A 130 -0.70 -14.29 22.61
CA ASP A 130 -0.49 -15.15 23.79
C ASP A 130 0.91 -14.96 24.41
N ARG A 131 1.91 -14.72 23.57
CA ARG A 131 3.28 -14.45 23.97
C ARG A 131 3.55 -13.01 24.41
N GLY A 132 2.55 -12.12 24.29
CA GLY A 132 2.68 -10.70 24.63
C GLY A 132 3.56 -9.89 23.69
N TYR A 133 3.78 -10.34 22.45
CA TYR A 133 4.46 -9.56 21.43
C TYR A 133 3.59 -8.41 20.93
N ASP A 134 4.21 -7.25 20.72
CA ASP A 134 3.58 -6.18 19.96
C ASP A 134 3.68 -6.50 18.46
N PHE A 135 2.59 -6.29 17.73
CA PHE A 135 2.57 -6.51 16.28
C PHE A 135 1.57 -5.56 15.61
N ARG A 136 1.68 -5.42 14.32
CA ARG A 136 0.78 -4.56 13.55
C ARG A 136 -0.63 -5.09 13.58
N GLN A 137 -1.49 -4.40 14.34
CA GLN A 137 -2.91 -4.75 14.47
C GLN A 137 -3.77 -4.17 13.34
N ASP A 138 -3.26 -3.19 12.60
CA ASP A 138 -3.93 -2.60 11.45
C ASP A 138 -4.25 -3.61 10.34
N ILE A 139 -3.70 -4.82 10.41
CA ILE A 139 -4.09 -5.94 9.56
C ILE A 139 -5.55 -6.37 9.77
N TYR A 140 -6.09 -6.13 10.94
CA TYR A 140 -7.49 -6.42 11.27
C TYR A 140 -8.45 -5.34 10.81
N ASP A 141 -7.95 -4.17 10.41
CA ASP A 141 -8.77 -3.04 10.00
C ASP A 141 -9.47 -3.30 8.67
N VAL A 142 -10.59 -2.63 8.47
CA VAL A 142 -11.31 -2.65 7.20
C VAL A 142 -10.54 -1.83 6.17
N THR A 143 -10.28 -2.39 5.01
CA THR A 143 -9.82 -1.61 3.86
C THR A 143 -11.05 -1.05 3.14
N ILE A 144 -11.20 0.27 3.14
CA ILE A 144 -12.23 0.97 2.37
C ILE A 144 -11.65 1.27 1.00
N GLN A 145 -12.21 0.67 -0.04
CA GLN A 145 -11.80 0.92 -1.41
C GLN A 145 -12.91 1.68 -2.13
N VAL A 146 -12.57 2.83 -2.69
CA VAL A 146 -13.48 3.65 -3.50
C VAL A 146 -13.02 3.58 -4.95
N VAL A 147 -13.94 3.24 -5.84
CA VAL A 147 -13.69 3.11 -7.29
C VAL A 147 -14.66 4.01 -8.04
N PRO A 148 -14.17 4.97 -8.84
CA PRO A 148 -15.02 5.83 -9.65
C PRO A 148 -15.81 5.05 -10.70
N GLU A 149 -17.08 5.41 -10.88
CA GLU A 149 -17.95 4.98 -11.99
C GLU A 149 -18.27 6.21 -12.85
N GLU A 150 -17.32 6.66 -13.64
CA GLU A 150 -17.41 7.90 -14.43
C GLU A 150 -18.67 7.95 -15.31
N GLN A 151 -19.06 6.83 -15.93
CA GLN A 151 -20.24 6.75 -16.80
C GLN A 151 -21.56 6.96 -16.06
N GLU A 152 -21.61 6.58 -14.78
CA GLU A 152 -22.81 6.73 -13.94
C GLU A 152 -22.75 7.96 -13.04
N GLY A 153 -21.59 8.64 -12.97
CA GLY A 153 -21.36 9.76 -12.05
C GLY A 153 -21.42 9.34 -10.57
N LYS A 154 -21.04 8.11 -10.27
CA LYS A 154 -21.10 7.51 -8.93
C LYS A 154 -19.75 6.96 -8.49
N ALA A 155 -19.65 6.63 -7.23
CA ALA A 155 -18.53 5.89 -6.66
C ALA A 155 -19.00 4.54 -6.12
N LYS A 156 -18.32 3.46 -6.48
CA LYS A 156 -18.43 2.17 -5.82
C LYS A 156 -17.58 2.14 -4.57
N VAL A 157 -18.14 1.66 -3.46
CA VAL A 157 -17.40 1.44 -2.23
C VAL A 157 -17.43 -0.02 -1.84
N PHE A 158 -16.24 -0.57 -1.63
CA PHE A 158 -16.02 -1.93 -1.16
C PHE A 158 -15.36 -1.91 0.20
N PHE A 159 -15.82 -2.78 1.08
CA PHE A 159 -15.17 -3.03 2.36
C PHE A 159 -14.51 -4.41 2.32
N LEU A 160 -13.22 -4.45 2.56
CA LEU A 160 -12.42 -5.66 2.51
C LEU A 160 -11.75 -5.91 3.85
N THR A 161 -11.78 -7.15 4.29
CA THR A 161 -11.02 -7.66 5.44
C THR A 161 -10.23 -8.88 5.02
N PHE A 162 -9.08 -9.11 5.62
CA PHE A 162 -8.20 -10.22 5.21
C PHE A 162 -8.78 -11.61 5.53
N ASP A 163 -9.72 -11.68 6.46
CA ASP A 163 -10.32 -12.91 6.98
C ASP A 163 -11.83 -12.99 6.73
N ASN A 164 -12.36 -12.17 5.81
CA ASN A 164 -13.78 -12.06 5.50
C ASN A 164 -14.67 -11.82 6.73
N ALA A 165 -14.16 -11.06 7.71
CA ALA A 165 -14.91 -10.69 8.88
C ALA A 165 -16.13 -9.84 8.53
N GLU A 166 -17.18 -9.93 9.35
CA GLU A 166 -18.38 -9.11 9.23
C GLU A 166 -18.05 -7.62 9.37
N VAL A 167 -18.49 -6.81 8.43
CA VAL A 167 -18.20 -5.37 8.40
C VAL A 167 -19.47 -4.57 8.67
N HIS A 168 -19.41 -3.66 9.65
CA HIS A 168 -20.44 -2.67 9.92
C HIS A 168 -19.93 -1.28 9.58
N TYR A 169 -20.82 -0.43 9.02
CA TYR A 169 -20.43 0.88 8.52
C TYR A 169 -21.47 1.97 8.76
N THR A 170 -21.03 3.22 8.64
CA THR A 170 -21.83 4.44 8.57
C THR A 170 -21.37 5.29 7.39
N LEU A 171 -22.23 6.20 6.91
CA LEU A 171 -21.94 7.10 5.79
C LEU A 171 -22.02 8.60 6.18
N ASP A 172 -22.38 8.87 7.41
CA ASP A 172 -22.58 10.21 7.97
C ASP A 172 -21.47 10.67 8.92
N GLY A 173 -20.40 9.84 9.04
CA GLY A 173 -19.28 10.11 9.92
C GLY A 173 -19.52 9.76 11.39
N SER A 174 -20.66 9.16 11.74
CA SER A 174 -20.86 8.58 13.08
C SER A 174 -20.00 7.34 13.27
N GLU A 175 -19.59 7.06 14.51
CA GLU A 175 -18.79 5.87 14.83
C GLU A 175 -19.63 4.59 14.65
N PRO A 176 -19.20 3.64 13.79
CA PRO A 176 -19.92 2.39 13.61
C PRO A 176 -19.77 1.46 14.81
N ASN A 177 -20.78 0.64 15.03
CA ASN A 177 -20.79 -0.43 16.02
C ASN A 177 -21.53 -1.66 15.48
N ALA A 178 -21.63 -2.74 16.24
CA ALA A 178 -22.27 -3.98 15.80
C ALA A 178 -23.78 -3.85 15.46
N GLN A 179 -24.41 -2.74 15.75
CA GLN A 179 -25.81 -2.42 15.40
C GLN A 179 -25.91 -1.49 14.18
N SER A 180 -24.79 -0.97 13.68
CA SER A 180 -24.73 -0.16 12.46
C SER A 180 -25.05 -1.00 11.22
N SER A 181 -25.20 -0.38 10.06
CA SER A 181 -25.50 -1.07 8.81
C SER A 181 -24.50 -2.17 8.52
N LEU A 182 -24.99 -3.38 8.26
CA LEU A 182 -24.17 -4.51 7.85
C LEU A 182 -23.83 -4.40 6.36
N TYR A 183 -22.57 -4.58 6.02
CA TYR A 183 -22.14 -4.64 4.64
C TYR A 183 -22.42 -6.01 4.03
N THR A 184 -23.27 -6.04 3.03
CA THR A 184 -23.65 -7.27 2.31
C THR A 184 -23.40 -7.20 0.83
N ASP A 185 -23.27 -6.00 0.27
CA ASP A 185 -23.06 -5.77 -1.15
C ASP A 185 -22.39 -4.41 -1.39
N THR A 186 -21.85 -4.22 -2.58
CA THR A 186 -21.21 -2.97 -3.05
C THR A 186 -22.12 -1.78 -2.84
N LEU A 187 -21.59 -0.71 -2.25
CA LEU A 187 -22.32 0.54 -2.11
C LEU A 187 -22.08 1.42 -3.35
N HIS A 188 -23.10 2.14 -3.77
CA HIS A 188 -23.04 3.13 -4.84
C HIS A 188 -23.38 4.49 -4.25
N LEU A 189 -22.42 5.42 -4.28
CA LEU A 189 -22.58 6.77 -3.75
C LEU A 189 -22.61 7.79 -4.87
N ASP A 190 -23.52 8.75 -4.78
CA ASP A 190 -23.71 9.86 -5.71
C ASP A 190 -23.68 11.25 -5.03
N LYS A 191 -23.29 11.27 -3.77
CA LYS A 191 -23.19 12.48 -2.93
C LYS A 191 -22.10 12.32 -1.89
N ASP A 192 -21.73 13.43 -1.26
CA ASP A 192 -20.77 13.50 -0.17
C ASP A 192 -21.07 12.46 0.91
N ALA A 193 -20.03 11.79 1.37
CA ALA A 193 -20.12 10.84 2.47
C ALA A 193 -18.84 10.83 3.30
N VAL A 194 -19.02 10.71 4.61
CA VAL A 194 -17.95 10.38 5.55
C VAL A 194 -18.14 8.93 5.96
N ILE A 195 -17.43 8.06 5.29
CA ILE A 195 -17.54 6.62 5.43
C ILE A 195 -16.70 6.20 6.63
N GLN A 196 -17.30 5.50 7.59
CA GLN A 196 -16.56 4.83 8.65
C GLN A 196 -16.97 3.35 8.70
N ALA A 197 -16.01 2.46 8.99
CA ALA A 197 -16.24 1.03 9.02
C ALA A 197 -15.42 0.34 10.10
N ILE A 198 -15.99 -0.69 10.70
CA ILE A 198 -15.32 -1.63 11.60
C ILE A 198 -15.57 -3.06 11.14
N ALA A 199 -14.58 -3.93 11.39
CA ALA A 199 -14.78 -5.36 11.30
C ALA A 199 -15.10 -5.93 12.70
N VAL A 200 -16.17 -6.69 12.79
CA VAL A 200 -16.66 -7.30 14.04
C VAL A 200 -16.20 -8.75 14.10
N ARG A 201 -15.57 -9.13 15.21
CA ARG A 201 -15.05 -10.49 15.42
C ARG A 201 -15.33 -10.96 16.86
N PRO A 202 -15.39 -12.27 17.12
CA PRO A 202 -15.57 -12.79 18.48
C PRO A 202 -14.49 -12.34 19.47
N GLN A 203 -13.27 -12.10 19.01
CA GLN A 203 -12.13 -11.65 19.82
C GLN A 203 -12.04 -10.12 19.99
N GLY A 204 -12.94 -9.36 19.40
CA GLY A 204 -13.01 -7.90 19.45
C GLY A 204 -13.11 -7.25 18.06
N ASN A 205 -13.52 -6.00 18.07
CA ASN A 205 -13.65 -5.20 16.84
C ASN A 205 -12.30 -4.66 16.39
N SER A 206 -12.18 -4.37 15.08
CA SER A 206 -11.05 -3.63 14.53
C SER A 206 -11.05 -2.17 15.01
N SER A 207 -9.99 -1.44 14.70
CA SER A 207 -10.02 0.02 14.71
C SER A 207 -11.01 0.53 13.66
N ILE A 208 -11.48 1.78 13.82
CA ILE A 208 -12.35 2.42 12.84
C ILE A 208 -11.49 2.81 11.63
N SER A 209 -11.85 2.30 10.47
CA SER A 209 -11.35 2.78 9.18
C SER A 209 -12.24 3.93 8.70
N LYS A 210 -11.62 4.98 8.16
CA LYS A 210 -12.33 6.18 7.68
C LYS A 210 -11.90 6.54 6.27
N GLU A 211 -12.88 6.97 5.47
CA GLU A 211 -12.71 7.51 4.13
C GLU A 211 -13.73 8.63 3.89
N GLU A 212 -13.34 9.66 3.14
CA GLU A 212 -14.23 10.74 2.77
C GLU A 212 -14.32 10.84 1.25
N ILE A 213 -15.53 10.95 0.73
CA ILE A 213 -15.77 11.21 -0.68
C ILE A 213 -16.53 12.51 -0.84
N HIS A 214 -16.09 13.32 -1.80
CA HIS A 214 -16.63 14.65 -2.06
C HIS A 214 -17.14 14.74 -3.49
N PHE A 215 -18.40 15.09 -3.64
CA PHE A 215 -19.03 15.32 -4.93
C PHE A 215 -19.14 16.84 -5.22
N ASN A 216 -18.61 17.23 -6.34
CA ASN A 216 -18.70 18.61 -6.84
C ASN A 216 -18.93 18.59 -8.36
N ALA A 217 -18.90 19.73 -9.02
CA ALA A 217 -19.21 19.85 -10.44
C ALA A 217 -18.30 19.02 -11.37
N VAL A 218 -17.07 18.71 -10.92
CA VAL A 218 -16.09 17.93 -11.71
C VAL A 218 -15.92 16.49 -11.24
N THR A 219 -16.54 16.10 -10.13
CA THR A 219 -16.42 14.72 -9.63
C THR A 219 -16.99 13.74 -10.65
N MET A 220 -16.24 12.67 -10.94
CA MET A 220 -16.52 11.66 -11.96
C MET A 220 -16.61 12.19 -13.41
N LYS A 221 -16.01 13.38 -13.68
CA LYS A 221 -15.91 13.93 -15.03
C LYS A 221 -14.60 13.52 -15.68
N PRO A 222 -14.59 13.27 -17.02
CA PRO A 222 -13.37 12.96 -17.72
C PRO A 222 -12.32 14.06 -17.60
N ALA A 223 -11.13 13.70 -17.18
CA ALA A 223 -9.98 14.59 -17.12
C ALA A 223 -8.86 14.09 -18.00
N THR A 224 -8.33 14.95 -18.88
CA THR A 224 -7.23 14.64 -19.77
C THR A 224 -5.99 15.43 -19.40
N LEU A 225 -4.84 14.80 -19.58
CA LEU A 225 -3.52 15.37 -19.31
C LEU A 225 -2.77 15.51 -20.63
N ASN A 226 -2.14 16.66 -20.88
CA ASN A 226 -1.33 16.88 -22.08
C ASN A 226 0.05 16.19 -22.02
N VAL A 227 0.46 15.75 -20.81
CA VAL A 227 1.72 15.03 -20.56
C VAL A 227 1.46 13.84 -19.67
N GLU A 228 2.19 12.74 -19.91
CA GLU A 228 2.09 11.54 -19.09
C GLU A 228 2.67 11.79 -17.70
N PRO A 229 2.01 11.31 -16.64
CA PRO A 229 2.56 11.31 -15.30
C PRO A 229 3.86 10.50 -15.22
N HIS A 230 4.71 10.85 -14.27
CA HIS A 230 5.91 10.06 -14.01
C HIS A 230 5.54 8.62 -13.62
N LYS A 231 6.22 7.63 -14.20
CA LYS A 231 5.93 6.18 -14.07
C LYS A 231 5.74 5.66 -12.64
N SER A 232 6.29 6.35 -11.64
CA SER A 232 6.14 5.98 -10.22
C SER A 232 4.92 6.61 -9.56
N TYR A 233 4.22 7.53 -10.23
CA TYR A 233 3.13 8.35 -9.69
C TYR A 233 2.02 8.54 -10.71
N THR A 234 1.63 7.46 -11.36
CA THR A 234 0.60 7.50 -12.41
C THR A 234 -0.81 7.46 -11.82
N SER A 235 -1.00 6.78 -10.68
CA SER A 235 -2.31 6.44 -10.15
C SER A 235 -3.27 5.98 -11.26
N GLN A 236 -4.43 6.62 -11.41
CA GLN A 236 -5.40 6.40 -12.50
C GLN A 236 -5.33 7.52 -13.55
N GLY A 237 -4.18 8.21 -13.68
CA GLY A 237 -4.03 9.32 -14.61
C GLY A 237 -4.97 10.48 -14.28
N GLY A 238 -5.66 11.02 -15.32
CA GLY A 238 -6.60 12.13 -15.17
C GLY A 238 -7.75 11.85 -14.21
N SER A 239 -8.27 10.62 -14.18
CA SER A 239 -9.39 10.23 -13.30
C SER A 239 -9.08 10.41 -11.82
N THR A 240 -7.81 10.33 -11.41
CA THR A 240 -7.38 10.64 -10.02
C THR A 240 -7.73 12.08 -9.61
N LEU A 241 -7.81 13.00 -10.56
CA LEU A 241 -8.07 14.42 -10.28
C LEU A 241 -9.56 14.72 -10.08
N THR A 242 -10.41 13.78 -10.45
CA THR A 242 -11.88 13.93 -10.42
C THR A 242 -12.58 12.78 -9.67
N ASP A 243 -11.86 11.91 -8.99
CA ASP A 243 -12.41 10.74 -8.30
C ASP A 243 -13.18 11.06 -6.99
N GLY A 244 -13.19 12.32 -6.58
CA GLY A 244 -13.84 12.77 -5.35
C GLY A 244 -13.05 12.45 -4.08
N LEU A 245 -11.83 11.95 -4.20
CA LEU A 245 -10.98 11.62 -3.07
C LEU A 245 -9.87 12.67 -2.90
N TYR A 246 -9.57 13.00 -1.66
CA TYR A 246 -8.39 13.83 -1.38
C TYR A 246 -7.14 12.95 -1.20
N GLY A 247 -6.03 13.46 -1.65
CA GLY A 247 -4.73 12.86 -1.40
C GLY A 247 -4.36 12.90 0.09
N ASP A 248 -3.58 11.93 0.51
CA ASP A 248 -3.03 11.85 1.87
C ASP A 248 -1.54 12.24 1.91
N LEU A 249 -0.93 12.19 3.09
CA LEU A 249 0.50 12.50 3.25
C LEU A 249 1.43 11.40 2.71
N ASN A 250 0.88 10.28 2.24
CA ASN A 250 1.64 9.21 1.63
C ASN A 250 1.59 9.33 0.10
N TYR A 251 2.59 9.96 -0.50
CA TYR A 251 2.68 10.14 -1.95
C TYR A 251 2.73 8.81 -2.76
N ARG A 252 2.81 7.67 -2.08
CA ARG A 252 2.75 6.32 -2.67
C ARG A 252 1.43 5.60 -2.41
N SER A 253 0.42 6.32 -1.91
CA SER A 253 -0.90 5.74 -1.61
C SER A 253 -1.71 5.37 -2.86
N GLY A 254 -1.31 5.84 -4.03
CA GLY A 254 -2.08 5.72 -5.26
C GLY A 254 -3.14 6.83 -5.43
N ARG A 255 -3.07 7.89 -4.61
CA ARG A 255 -3.99 9.04 -4.65
C ARG A 255 -3.35 10.30 -5.24
N TRP A 256 -2.18 10.15 -5.82
CA TRP A 256 -1.40 11.28 -6.34
C TRP A 256 -0.96 11.01 -7.77
N VAL A 257 -1.12 12.01 -8.60
CA VAL A 257 -0.51 12.06 -9.93
C VAL A 257 0.69 13.00 -9.86
N GLY A 258 1.87 12.49 -10.24
CA GLY A 258 3.10 13.24 -10.13
C GLY A 258 3.77 13.47 -11.47
N PHE A 259 4.37 14.65 -11.66
CA PHE A 259 5.08 15.04 -12.88
C PHE A 259 6.52 15.37 -12.55
N TYR A 260 7.43 15.17 -13.49
CA TYR A 260 8.84 15.50 -13.34
C TYR A 260 9.38 16.18 -14.59
N GLY A 261 9.82 17.42 -14.45
CA GLY A 261 10.40 18.21 -15.55
C GLY A 261 9.41 18.70 -16.61
N ASN A 262 8.10 18.49 -16.40
CA ASN A 262 7.04 18.91 -17.31
C ASN A 262 5.97 19.69 -16.53
N ASN A 263 5.34 20.64 -17.20
CA ASN A 263 4.17 21.36 -16.69
C ASN A 263 2.92 20.74 -17.30
N PRO A 264 2.04 20.13 -16.51
CA PRO A 264 0.81 19.53 -17.01
C PRO A 264 -0.24 20.60 -17.29
N ASP A 265 -0.90 20.52 -18.45
CA ASP A 265 -2.20 21.13 -18.68
C ASP A 265 -3.27 20.08 -18.39
N ILE A 266 -4.23 20.42 -17.56
CA ILE A 266 -5.31 19.54 -17.14
C ILE A 266 -6.60 20.07 -17.75
N THR A 267 -7.24 19.29 -18.59
CA THR A 267 -8.55 19.62 -19.18
C THR A 267 -9.61 18.69 -18.60
N ILE A 268 -10.62 19.28 -17.95
CA ILE A 268 -11.77 18.54 -17.43
C ILE A 268 -12.98 18.85 -18.31
N ASP A 269 -13.57 17.82 -18.92
CA ASP A 269 -14.79 17.96 -19.71
C ASP A 269 -16.02 17.96 -18.79
N MET A 270 -16.63 19.13 -18.63
CA MET A 270 -17.83 19.30 -17.82
C MET A 270 -19.09 18.68 -18.46
N GLN A 271 -18.99 18.24 -19.73
CA GLN A 271 -20.08 17.65 -20.54
C GLN A 271 -21.23 18.60 -20.83
N GLU A 272 -21.44 19.62 -20.05
CA GLU A 272 -22.44 20.67 -20.22
C GLU A 272 -21.92 22.00 -19.66
N PRO A 273 -22.38 23.16 -20.17
CA PRO A 273 -22.03 24.45 -19.61
C PRO A 273 -22.52 24.58 -18.16
N LYS A 274 -21.63 24.92 -17.25
CA LYS A 274 -21.93 25.15 -15.83
C LYS A 274 -21.31 26.44 -15.36
N GLU A 275 -22.00 27.13 -14.47
CA GLU A 275 -21.45 28.27 -13.75
C GLU A 275 -20.48 27.78 -12.67
N ILE A 276 -19.26 28.28 -12.68
CA ILE A 276 -18.20 27.91 -11.74
C ILE A 276 -17.85 29.12 -10.90
N SER A 277 -18.01 29.01 -9.60
CA SER A 277 -17.66 30.10 -8.64
C SER A 277 -16.23 29.93 -8.07
N SER A 278 -15.71 28.71 -8.02
CA SER A 278 -14.37 28.42 -7.48
C SER A 278 -13.83 27.10 -8.04
N ALA A 279 -12.51 26.95 -8.03
CA ALA A 279 -11.81 25.72 -8.35
C ALA A 279 -10.76 25.43 -7.27
N PHE A 280 -10.61 24.16 -6.93
CA PHE A 280 -9.64 23.68 -5.96
C PHE A 280 -8.79 22.59 -6.57
N ILE A 281 -7.52 22.58 -6.24
CA ILE A 281 -6.61 21.48 -6.54
C ILE A 281 -5.82 21.16 -5.29
N ASN A 282 -5.77 19.89 -4.92
CA ASN A 282 -4.90 19.41 -3.86
C ASN A 282 -3.49 19.20 -4.39
N THR A 283 -2.51 19.75 -3.69
CA THR A 283 -1.09 19.54 -3.99
C THR A 283 -0.37 19.03 -2.76
N LEU A 284 0.58 18.14 -2.95
CA LEU A 284 1.44 17.65 -1.88
C LEU A 284 2.75 18.43 -1.87
N LEU A 285 3.12 18.91 -0.69
CA LEU A 285 4.43 19.52 -0.45
C LEU A 285 5.22 18.64 0.51
N ASN A 286 6.28 18.03 0.03
CA ASN A 286 7.24 17.27 0.85
C ASN A 286 8.66 17.51 0.35
N PRO A 287 9.30 18.63 0.75
CA PRO A 287 10.64 19.00 0.28
C PRO A 287 11.71 17.96 0.63
N GLY A 288 11.52 17.19 1.72
CA GLY A 288 12.46 16.13 2.13
C GLY A 288 12.57 14.98 1.11
N ASP A 289 11.51 14.75 0.35
CA ASP A 289 11.46 13.76 -0.74
C ASP A 289 11.46 14.44 -2.13
N ALA A 290 11.86 15.72 -2.20
CA ALA A 290 11.88 16.54 -3.41
C ALA A 290 10.51 16.63 -4.14
N ILE A 291 9.42 16.66 -3.36
CA ILE A 291 8.06 16.84 -3.87
C ILE A 291 7.64 18.29 -3.62
N PHE A 292 7.29 18.98 -4.69
CA PHE A 292 6.87 20.38 -4.66
C PHE A 292 5.45 20.49 -5.20
N GLY A 293 4.64 21.33 -4.55
CA GLY A 293 3.29 21.63 -5.01
C GLY A 293 3.30 22.37 -6.35
N ALA A 294 2.14 22.44 -6.99
CA ALA A 294 1.97 23.29 -8.17
C ALA A 294 2.18 24.77 -7.78
N THR A 295 2.88 25.51 -8.64
CA THR A 295 3.14 26.96 -8.49
C THR A 295 2.23 27.77 -9.40
#